data_31918f437810818e5526057aa91cd2c0
#
_entry.id   31918f437810818e5526057aa91cd2c0
#
_cell.length_a   1.000
_cell.length_b   1.000
_cell.length_c   1.000
_cell.angle_alpha   90.00
_cell.angle_beta   90.00
_cell.angle_gamma   90.00
#
_symmetry.space_group_name_H-M   'P 1'
#
loop_
_entity.id
_entity.type
_entity.pdbx_description
1 polymer ?
#
loop_
_entity_poly.entity_id
_entity_poly.type
_entity_poly.pdbx_seq_one_letter_code
_entity_poly.pdbx_strand_id
1 'polypeptide(L)'
;MNKNERIILNSHLAEQNKLVGFIENICDQHNIYNSYYANIVTSVSEAFDNAVIHGNNNDDEKNIIVDFVIQNDGFSFCITDQGNGFDFSSVADPTDINNPIEETGRGIFLMDILSDKLEFKNNGRTACMKFLIANINKEAADKRVNKLKAYMHSDIKQTSLN
;
A
#
# COMPACT_ATOMS: atom_id res chain seq x y z
N MET A 1 15.62 -12.56 16.92
CA MET A 1 15.89 -11.11 16.85
C MET A 1 14.92 -10.50 15.87
N ASN A 2 14.00 -9.68 16.33
CA ASN A 2 13.16 -8.89 15.42
C ASN A 2 14.04 -7.82 14.80
N LYS A 3 14.47 -8.05 13.57
CA LYS A 3 15.26 -7.07 12.84
C LYS A 3 14.28 -6.13 12.13
N ASN A 4 13.96 -5.03 12.77
CA ASN A 4 13.22 -3.95 12.15
C ASN A 4 14.19 -3.10 11.34
N GLU A 5 13.82 -2.76 10.12
CA GLU A 5 14.61 -1.90 9.25
C GLU A 5 13.81 -0.65 8.92
N ARG A 6 14.49 0.48 8.74
CA ARG A 6 13.86 1.77 8.50
C ARG A 6 14.64 2.57 7.47
N ILE A 7 13.91 3.23 6.58
CA ILE A 7 14.42 4.32 5.76
C ILE A 7 13.58 5.59 5.98
N ILE A 8 14.25 6.74 5.93
CA ILE A 8 13.59 8.05 5.96
C ILE A 8 13.82 8.68 4.59
N LEU A 9 12.74 9.05 3.92
CA LEU A 9 12.72 9.64 2.59
C LEU A 9 12.18 11.07 2.66
N ASN A 10 12.64 11.95 1.79
CA ASN A 10 12.02 13.24 1.61
C ASN A 10 10.60 13.08 1.05
N SER A 11 9.72 14.01 1.38
CA SER A 11 8.34 14.02 0.90
C SER A 11 8.24 14.48 -0.56
N HIS A 12 8.84 13.70 -1.47
CA HIS A 12 8.88 13.99 -2.89
C HIS A 12 8.77 12.71 -3.73
N LEU A 13 7.93 12.71 -4.77
CA LEU A 13 7.71 11.52 -5.62
C LEU A 13 8.98 10.99 -6.30
N ALA A 14 9.99 11.82 -6.52
CA ALA A 14 11.29 11.38 -7.07
C ALA A 14 12.05 10.40 -6.13
N GLU A 15 11.68 10.32 -4.86
CA GLU A 15 12.27 9.37 -3.90
C GLU A 15 11.79 7.92 -4.11
N GLN A 16 10.81 7.67 -5.00
CA GLN A 16 10.32 6.33 -5.30
C GLN A 16 11.43 5.35 -5.71
N ASN A 17 12.44 5.79 -6.42
CA ASN A 17 13.57 4.92 -6.79
C ASN A 17 14.34 4.42 -5.54
N LYS A 18 14.49 5.26 -4.53
CA LYS A 18 15.12 4.86 -3.25
C LYS A 18 14.21 3.92 -2.45
N LEU A 19 12.90 4.17 -2.49
CA LEU A 19 11.92 3.28 -1.87
C LEU A 19 11.97 1.88 -2.49
N VAL A 20 11.95 1.79 -3.81
CA VAL A 20 12.03 0.50 -4.53
C VAL A 20 13.35 -0.21 -4.20
N GLY A 21 14.48 0.49 -4.22
CA GLY A 21 15.77 -0.07 -3.83
C GLY A 21 15.80 -0.60 -2.38
N PHE A 22 15.13 0.09 -1.45
CA PHE A 22 14.96 -0.39 -0.08
C PHE A 22 14.14 -1.68 -0.03
N ILE A 23 13.02 -1.75 -0.75
CA ILE A 23 12.17 -2.95 -0.84
C ILE A 23 12.96 -4.12 -1.44
N GLU A 24 13.69 -3.90 -2.53
CA GLU A 24 14.54 -4.93 -3.17
C GLU A 24 15.54 -5.50 -2.17
N ASN A 25 16.26 -4.63 -1.47
CA ASN A 25 17.24 -5.04 -0.47
C ASN A 25 16.62 -5.86 0.67
N ILE A 26 15.44 -5.47 1.14
CA ILE A 26 14.68 -6.24 2.14
C ILE A 26 14.30 -7.62 1.59
N CYS A 27 13.76 -7.67 0.38
CA CYS A 27 13.36 -8.94 -0.26
C CYS A 27 14.55 -9.90 -0.41
N ASP A 28 15.71 -9.39 -0.81
CA ASP A 28 16.93 -10.17 -0.94
C ASP A 28 17.46 -10.66 0.40
N GLN A 29 17.54 -9.80 1.41
CA GLN A 29 18.05 -10.14 2.74
C GLN A 29 17.19 -11.17 3.47
N HIS A 30 15.88 -11.14 3.26
CA HIS A 30 14.91 -11.99 3.94
C HIS A 30 14.38 -13.14 3.08
N ASN A 31 14.94 -13.34 1.87
CA ASN A 31 14.53 -14.37 0.93
C ASN A 31 13.00 -14.34 0.65
N ILE A 32 12.46 -13.13 0.50
CA ILE A 32 11.05 -12.95 0.15
C ILE A 32 10.88 -13.30 -1.33
N TYR A 33 10.06 -14.33 -1.60
CA TYR A 33 9.88 -14.88 -2.94
C TYR A 33 9.32 -13.87 -3.93
N ASN A 34 9.76 -13.98 -5.18
CA ASN A 34 9.35 -13.13 -6.30
C ASN A 34 7.82 -13.02 -6.49
N SER A 35 7.06 -14.02 -6.08
CA SER A 35 5.59 -13.99 -6.13
C SER A 35 4.95 -12.88 -5.28
N TYR A 36 5.64 -12.42 -4.23
CA TYR A 36 5.17 -11.33 -3.38
C TYR A 36 5.73 -9.96 -3.80
N TYR A 37 6.85 -9.96 -4.53
CA TYR A 37 7.59 -8.74 -4.84
C TYR A 37 6.71 -7.68 -5.53
N ALA A 38 6.00 -8.05 -6.59
CA ALA A 38 5.13 -7.12 -7.32
C ALA A 38 4.03 -6.53 -6.42
N ASN A 39 3.42 -7.36 -5.57
CA ASN A 39 2.40 -6.92 -4.64
C ASN A 39 2.96 -5.93 -3.60
N ILE A 40 4.16 -6.22 -3.08
CA ILE A 40 4.84 -5.36 -2.11
C ILE A 40 5.17 -4.01 -2.76
N VAL A 41 5.87 -4.03 -3.91
CA VAL A 41 6.28 -2.79 -4.59
C VAL A 41 5.07 -1.93 -4.92
N THR A 42 4.02 -2.51 -5.50
CA THR A 42 2.83 -1.74 -5.88
C THR A 42 2.13 -1.16 -4.66
N SER A 43 1.82 -1.97 -3.64
CA SER A 43 1.08 -1.48 -2.47
C SER A 43 1.86 -0.46 -1.64
N VAL A 44 3.17 -0.67 -1.48
CA VAL A 44 4.04 0.25 -0.72
C VAL A 44 4.27 1.55 -1.49
N SER A 45 4.38 1.49 -2.84
CA SER A 45 4.45 2.70 -3.67
C SER A 45 3.17 3.53 -3.60
N GLU A 46 2.00 2.91 -3.65
CA GLU A 46 0.71 3.60 -3.48
C GLU A 46 0.62 4.28 -2.11
N ALA A 47 1.05 3.59 -1.04
CA ALA A 47 1.08 4.18 0.29
C ALA A 47 2.05 5.38 0.39
N PHE A 48 3.20 5.29 -0.27
CA PHE A 48 4.17 6.37 -0.33
C PHE A 48 3.61 7.58 -1.09
N ASP A 49 3.01 7.37 -2.26
CA ASP A 49 2.39 8.45 -3.05
C ASP A 49 1.27 9.14 -2.27
N ASN A 50 0.43 8.37 -1.60
CA ASN A 50 -0.60 8.92 -0.73
C ASN A 50 -0.01 9.74 0.43
N ALA A 51 1.09 9.28 1.03
CA ALA A 51 1.78 10.01 2.08
C ALA A 51 2.39 11.33 1.58
N VAL A 52 2.97 11.35 0.37
CA VAL A 52 3.51 12.59 -0.24
C VAL A 52 2.38 13.56 -0.57
N ILE A 53 1.39 13.08 -1.33
CA ILE A 53 0.37 13.95 -1.96
C ILE A 53 -0.67 14.39 -0.94
N HIS A 54 -1.25 13.44 -0.20
CA HIS A 54 -2.39 13.67 0.68
C HIS A 54 -1.99 13.84 2.15
N GLY A 55 -0.98 13.10 2.62
CA GLY A 55 -0.47 13.22 3.98
C GLY A 55 0.30 14.52 4.18
N ASN A 56 1.39 14.66 3.48
CA ASN A 56 2.29 15.81 3.59
C ASN A 56 1.90 16.99 2.69
N ASN A 57 0.91 16.86 1.80
CA ASN A 57 0.45 17.90 0.85
C ASN A 57 1.57 18.41 -0.07
N ASN A 58 2.44 17.52 -0.56
CA ASN A 58 3.61 17.84 -1.38
C ASN A 58 4.57 18.84 -0.71
N ASP A 59 4.70 18.79 0.61
CA ASP A 59 5.60 19.63 1.37
C ASP A 59 6.99 18.98 1.44
N ASP A 60 7.94 19.52 0.68
CA ASP A 60 9.31 18.99 0.56
C ASP A 60 10.15 19.15 1.85
N GLU A 61 9.69 19.99 2.80
CA GLU A 61 10.33 20.15 4.12
C GLU A 61 10.01 18.98 5.06
N LYS A 62 9.01 18.15 4.71
CA LYS A 62 8.59 16.99 5.49
C LYS A 62 9.30 15.71 5.02
N ASN A 63 9.22 14.70 5.88
CA ASN A 63 9.75 13.39 5.61
C ASN A 63 8.64 12.33 5.63
N ILE A 64 8.95 11.20 5.03
CA ILE A 64 8.16 9.97 5.10
C ILE A 64 9.05 8.89 5.71
N ILE A 65 8.53 8.20 6.71
CA ILE A 65 9.21 7.09 7.36
C ILE A 65 8.63 5.80 6.82
N VAL A 66 9.51 4.91 6.35
CA VAL A 66 9.15 3.57 5.91
C VAL A 66 9.80 2.56 6.84
N ASP A 67 8.97 1.82 7.56
CA ASP A 67 9.38 0.75 8.47
C ASP A 67 9.09 -0.61 7.86
N PHE A 68 10.09 -1.49 7.90
CA PHE A 68 9.92 -2.92 7.69
C PHE A 68 9.96 -3.64 9.04
N VAL A 69 8.96 -4.48 9.31
CA VAL A 69 8.81 -5.18 10.59
C VAL A 69 8.54 -6.65 10.36
N ILE A 70 9.41 -7.53 10.88
CA ILE A 70 9.18 -8.98 10.86
C ILE A 70 8.27 -9.37 12.03
N GLN A 71 7.30 -10.23 11.74
CA GLN A 71 6.35 -10.80 12.69
C GLN A 71 6.40 -12.33 12.64
N ASN A 72 5.79 -13.00 13.63
CA ASN A 72 5.83 -14.46 13.70
C ASN A 72 5.18 -15.16 12.50
N ASP A 73 4.19 -14.52 11.87
CA ASP A 73 3.36 -15.07 10.80
C ASP A 73 3.59 -14.37 9.46
N GLY A 74 4.54 -13.43 9.39
CA GLY A 74 4.80 -12.67 8.18
C GLY A 74 5.65 -11.44 8.43
N PHE A 75 5.44 -10.41 7.62
CA PHE A 75 6.10 -9.12 7.74
C PHE A 75 5.14 -7.99 7.35
N SER A 76 5.50 -6.78 7.73
CA SER A 76 4.75 -5.57 7.37
C SER A 76 5.66 -4.47 6.87
N PHE A 77 5.15 -3.70 5.90
CA PHE A 77 5.66 -2.38 5.59
C PHE A 77 4.71 -1.33 6.13
N CYS A 78 5.20 -0.37 6.89
CA CYS A 78 4.43 0.73 7.44
C CYS A 78 4.99 2.05 6.93
N ILE A 79 4.15 2.89 6.32
CA ILE A 79 4.49 4.19 5.77
C ILE A 79 3.84 5.26 6.64
N THR A 80 4.66 6.17 7.18
CA THR A 80 4.21 7.23 8.09
C THR A 80 4.55 8.60 7.52
N ASP A 81 3.53 9.45 7.37
CA ASP A 81 3.65 10.86 7.01
C ASP A 81 3.63 11.79 8.24
N GLN A 82 3.90 13.07 7.99
CA GLN A 82 3.89 14.14 8.98
C GLN A 82 2.69 15.11 8.81
N GLY A 83 1.63 14.63 8.17
CA GLY A 83 0.41 15.41 7.95
C GLY A 83 -0.55 15.36 9.14
N ASN A 84 -1.78 15.80 8.87
CA ASN A 84 -2.84 15.83 9.88
C ASN A 84 -3.60 14.50 10.03
N GLY A 85 -3.31 13.54 9.16
CA GLY A 85 -4.09 12.30 9.06
C GLY A 85 -5.37 12.48 8.23
N PHE A 86 -6.11 11.40 8.09
CA PHE A 86 -7.40 11.41 7.39
C PHE A 86 -8.34 10.35 7.98
N ASP A 87 -9.64 10.55 7.74
CA ASP A 87 -10.65 9.56 8.10
C ASP A 87 -10.76 8.50 6.99
N PHE A 88 -10.09 7.37 7.18
CA PHE A 88 -10.12 6.25 6.24
C PHE A 88 -11.45 5.50 6.20
N SER A 89 -12.33 5.69 7.19
CA SER A 89 -13.68 5.10 7.19
C SER A 89 -14.61 5.76 6.17
N SER A 90 -14.28 6.97 5.72
CA SER A 90 -15.01 7.72 4.71
C SER A 90 -14.63 7.39 3.27
N VAL A 91 -13.59 6.54 3.07
CA VAL A 91 -13.15 6.18 1.72
C VAL A 91 -14.17 5.27 1.05
N ALA A 92 -14.68 5.73 -0.09
CA ALA A 92 -15.66 4.97 -0.87
C ALA A 92 -15.05 3.66 -1.40
N ASP A 93 -15.86 2.60 -1.42
CA ASP A 93 -15.49 1.34 -2.06
C ASP A 93 -15.37 1.57 -3.58
N PRO A 94 -14.18 1.40 -4.19
CA PRO A 94 -13.98 1.63 -5.61
C PRO A 94 -14.67 0.58 -6.50
N THR A 95 -15.21 -0.48 -5.92
CA THR A 95 -16.02 -1.48 -6.62
C THR A 95 -17.50 -1.08 -6.70
N ASP A 96 -17.92 -0.05 -5.98
CA ASP A 96 -19.29 0.46 -6.02
C ASP A 96 -19.50 1.31 -7.28
N ILE A 97 -20.39 0.85 -8.15
CA ILE A 97 -20.71 1.46 -9.46
C ILE A 97 -21.29 2.88 -9.31
N ASN A 98 -21.84 3.21 -8.15
CA ASN A 98 -22.49 4.48 -7.89
C ASN A 98 -21.53 5.57 -7.37
N ASN A 99 -20.31 5.20 -7.02
CA ASN A 99 -19.30 6.12 -6.53
C ASN A 99 -18.19 6.30 -7.56
N PRO A 100 -17.97 7.53 -8.09
CA PRO A 100 -16.83 7.79 -8.95
C PRO A 100 -15.52 7.53 -8.16
N ILE A 101 -14.61 6.77 -8.77
CA ILE A 101 -13.32 6.43 -8.17
C ILE A 101 -12.46 7.70 -8.13
N GLU A 102 -12.28 8.27 -6.95
CA GLU A 102 -11.24 9.26 -6.72
C GLU A 102 -9.87 8.55 -6.73
N GLU A 103 -8.81 9.24 -7.17
CA GLU A 103 -7.45 8.68 -7.21
C GLU A 103 -7.02 8.11 -5.84
N THR A 104 -7.35 8.79 -4.75
CA THR A 104 -7.09 8.32 -3.37
C THR A 104 -7.77 6.99 -3.06
N GLY A 105 -9.01 6.81 -3.48
CA GLY A 105 -9.75 5.56 -3.29
C GLY A 105 -9.12 4.38 -4.04
N ARG A 106 -8.56 4.64 -5.24
CA ARG A 106 -7.86 3.63 -6.02
C ARG A 106 -6.59 3.14 -5.32
N GLY A 107 -5.76 4.04 -4.81
CA GLY A 107 -4.54 3.70 -4.10
C GLY A 107 -4.82 2.85 -2.85
N ILE A 108 -5.79 3.25 -2.04
CA ILE A 108 -6.21 2.50 -0.84
C ILE A 108 -6.75 1.12 -1.21
N PHE A 109 -7.53 1.01 -2.29
CA PHE A 109 -8.01 -0.27 -2.79
C PHE A 109 -6.85 -1.20 -3.20
N LEU A 110 -5.84 -0.69 -3.92
CA LEU A 110 -4.66 -1.45 -4.31
C LEU A 110 -3.86 -1.92 -3.09
N MET A 111 -3.68 -1.06 -2.10
CA MET A 111 -3.02 -1.46 -0.85
C MET A 111 -3.76 -2.60 -0.14
N ASP A 112 -5.10 -2.52 -0.07
CA ASP A 112 -5.92 -3.54 0.60
C ASP A 112 -5.92 -4.88 -0.16
N ILE A 113 -6.03 -4.84 -1.49
CA ILE A 113 -6.14 -6.08 -2.29
C ILE A 113 -4.81 -6.80 -2.47
N LEU A 114 -3.69 -6.07 -2.49
CA LEU A 114 -2.36 -6.62 -2.72
C LEU A 114 -1.65 -7.04 -1.43
N SER A 115 -2.14 -6.63 -0.26
CA SER A 115 -1.66 -7.09 1.04
C SER A 115 -2.65 -8.07 1.69
N ASP A 116 -2.19 -8.85 2.65
CA ASP A 116 -3.08 -9.75 3.41
C ASP A 116 -3.90 -9.00 4.45
N LYS A 117 -3.38 -7.86 4.93
CA LYS A 117 -4.08 -6.96 5.84
C LYS A 117 -3.56 -5.54 5.66
N LEU A 118 -4.48 -4.59 5.54
CA LEU A 118 -4.22 -3.16 5.59
C LEU A 118 -4.74 -2.59 6.90
N GLU A 119 -3.90 -1.84 7.61
CA GLU A 119 -4.28 -1.13 8.83
C GLU A 119 -3.82 0.32 8.76
N PHE A 120 -4.71 1.24 9.16
CA PHE A 120 -4.35 2.63 9.37
C PHE A 120 -4.20 2.91 10.87
N LYS A 121 -3.13 3.62 11.23
CA LYS A 121 -2.77 3.98 12.62
C LYS A 121 -2.52 5.48 12.71
N ASN A 122 -2.40 5.99 13.94
CA ASN A 122 -2.05 7.38 14.20
C ASN A 122 -2.99 8.38 13.48
N ASN A 123 -4.31 8.15 13.55
CA ASN A 123 -5.33 8.95 12.88
C ASN A 123 -5.14 9.00 11.35
N GLY A 124 -4.78 7.90 10.73
CA GLY A 124 -4.60 7.78 9.28
C GLY A 124 -3.22 8.22 8.76
N ARG A 125 -2.32 8.70 9.61
CA ARG A 125 -0.95 9.09 9.21
C ARG A 125 -0.02 7.92 8.92
N THR A 126 -0.39 6.71 9.35
CA THR A 126 0.42 5.53 9.12
C THR A 126 -0.42 4.46 8.44
N ALA A 127 0.00 4.04 7.25
CA ALA A 127 -0.56 2.90 6.54
C ALA A 127 0.37 1.70 6.71
N CYS A 128 -0.13 0.59 7.25
CA CYS A 128 0.61 -0.66 7.45
C CYS A 128 0.02 -1.76 6.58
N MET A 129 0.80 -2.31 5.67
CA MET A 129 0.45 -3.46 4.84
C MET A 129 1.18 -4.69 5.37
N LYS A 130 0.41 -5.71 5.77
CA LYS A 130 0.93 -6.98 6.26
C LYS A 130 0.87 -8.04 5.16
N PHE A 131 1.93 -8.84 5.07
CA PHE A 131 2.07 -9.98 4.17
C PHE A 131 2.36 -11.24 5.00
N LEU A 132 1.53 -12.27 4.82
CA LEU A 132 1.67 -13.54 5.54
C LEU A 132 2.59 -14.49 4.77
N ILE A 133 3.57 -15.07 5.44
CA ILE A 133 4.53 -16.01 4.84
C ILE A 133 3.94 -17.43 4.78
N ALA A 134 3.05 -17.76 5.69
CA ALA A 134 2.51 -19.11 5.82
C ALA A 134 1.28 -19.33 4.95
N ASN A 135 1.40 -20.26 4.03
CA ASN A 135 0.34 -20.87 3.22
C ASN A 135 -0.46 -19.86 2.38
N ILE A 136 -0.32 -20.02 1.06
CA ILE A 136 -1.29 -19.48 0.11
C ILE A 136 -2.66 -19.97 0.59
N ASN A 137 -3.33 -19.19 1.38
CA ASN A 137 -4.71 -19.44 1.74
C ASN A 137 -5.50 -19.25 0.44
N LYS A 138 -5.92 -20.36 -0.17
CA LYS A 138 -6.66 -20.41 -1.43
C LYS A 138 -7.86 -19.47 -1.39
N GLU A 139 -8.53 -19.40 -0.23
CA GLU A 139 -9.67 -18.51 0.00
C GLU A 139 -9.30 -17.02 -0.09
N ALA A 140 -8.15 -16.61 0.47
CA ALA A 140 -7.67 -15.24 0.35
C ALA A 140 -7.25 -14.90 -1.09
N ALA A 141 -6.62 -15.85 -1.80
CA ALA A 141 -6.26 -15.69 -3.21
C ALA A 141 -7.51 -15.55 -4.10
N ASP A 142 -8.52 -16.39 -3.89
CA ASP A 142 -9.79 -16.34 -4.63
C ASP A 142 -10.53 -15.02 -4.36
N LYS A 143 -10.54 -14.54 -3.12
CA LYS A 143 -11.14 -13.25 -2.74
C LYS A 143 -10.45 -12.06 -3.43
N ARG A 144 -9.10 -12.07 -3.53
CA ARG A 144 -8.33 -11.06 -4.25
C ARG A 144 -8.65 -11.06 -5.74
N VAL A 145 -8.66 -12.23 -6.36
CA VAL A 145 -8.97 -12.39 -7.79
C VAL A 145 -10.38 -11.86 -8.10
N ASN A 146 -11.36 -12.18 -7.25
CA ASN A 146 -12.74 -11.73 -7.45
C ASN A 146 -12.87 -10.20 -7.30
N LYS A 147 -12.21 -9.59 -6.32
CA LYS A 147 -12.17 -8.14 -6.16
C LYS A 147 -11.48 -7.44 -7.34
N LEU A 148 -10.36 -7.97 -7.83
CA LEU A 148 -9.66 -7.46 -9.01
C LEU A 148 -10.53 -7.53 -10.27
N LYS A 149 -11.24 -8.64 -10.48
CA LYS A 149 -12.16 -8.78 -11.60
C LYS A 149 -13.30 -7.75 -11.54
N ALA A 150 -13.89 -7.54 -10.37
CA ALA A 150 -14.93 -6.54 -10.17
C ALA A 150 -14.42 -5.12 -10.49
N TYR A 151 -13.22 -4.79 -10.04
CA TYR A 151 -12.56 -3.51 -10.32
C TYR A 151 -12.32 -3.31 -11.82
N MET A 152 -11.73 -4.30 -12.50
CA MET A 152 -11.47 -4.22 -13.94
C MET A 152 -12.76 -4.08 -14.77
N HIS A 153 -13.86 -4.72 -14.35
CA HIS A 153 -15.15 -4.59 -15.05
C HIS A 153 -15.77 -3.20 -14.84
N SER A 154 -15.53 -2.53 -13.72
CA SER A 154 -15.99 -1.16 -13.48
C SER A 154 -15.24 -0.15 -14.36
N ASP A 155 -13.92 -0.31 -14.52
CA ASP A 155 -13.09 0.54 -15.39
C ASP A 155 -13.50 0.44 -16.88
N ILE A 156 -13.77 -0.78 -17.38
CA ILE A 156 -14.18 -0.99 -18.77
C ILE A 156 -15.52 -0.32 -19.08
N LYS A 157 -16.47 -0.32 -18.15
CA LYS A 157 -17.77 0.34 -18.34
C LYS A 157 -17.66 1.86 -18.38
N GLN A 158 -16.70 2.46 -17.66
CA GLN A 158 -16.47 3.90 -17.67
C GLN A 158 -15.78 4.37 -18.96
N THR A 159 -14.90 3.56 -19.55
CA THR A 159 -14.21 3.87 -20.83
C THR A 159 -15.11 3.70 -22.07
N SER A 160 -16.18 2.94 -21.99
CA SER A 160 -17.12 2.71 -23.09
C SER A 160 -18.27 3.73 -23.19
N LEU A 161 -18.35 4.69 -22.26
CA LEU A 161 -19.40 5.73 -22.19
C LEU A 161 -18.87 7.14 -22.59
N ASN A 162 -17.63 7.25 -23.04
CA ASN A 162 -17.02 8.42 -23.66
C ASN A 162 -16.74 8.12 -25.12
#